data_660f0dbb709fcb788af525f693cc8147
#
_entry.id   660f0dbb709fcb788af525f693cc8147
#
_cell.length_a   1.000
_cell.length_b   1.000
_cell.length_c   1.000
_cell.angle_alpha   90.00
_cell.angle_beta   90.00
_cell.angle_gamma   90.00
#
_symmetry.space_group_name_H-M   'P 1'
#
loop_
_entity.id
_entity.type
_entity.pdbx_description
1 polymer ?
#
loop_
_entity_poly.entity_id
_entity_poly.type
_entity_poly.pdbx_seq_one_letter_code
_entity_poly.pdbx_strand_id
1 'polypeptide(L)'
;MKFYDVNGAPSPRRVRIVLVEKGIEYETVPVDTPNKAHLEADFLMLNPWATVPVLQLDDGTCISEAIACCRYLEEAYPEPPLFGKNSKEKGIISMWEHRMEWDGFLAVAEYLRNTIERMRGRGLTGVVNFDQIPALAERGKKRVAHFHNLLDERLGHS
;
A
#
# COMPACT_ATOMS: atom_id res chain seq x y z
N MET A 1 -8.84 16.55 -7.70
CA MET A 1 -8.29 15.18 -7.51
C MET A 1 -9.04 14.47 -6.41
N LYS A 2 -9.40 13.17 -6.56
CA LYS A 2 -10.09 12.35 -5.56
C LYS A 2 -9.19 11.21 -5.10
N PHE A 3 -9.23 10.93 -3.80
CA PHE A 3 -8.46 9.86 -3.18
C PHE A 3 -9.41 8.84 -2.55
N TYR A 4 -9.49 7.66 -3.14
CA TYR A 4 -10.29 6.54 -2.66
C TYR A 4 -9.52 5.80 -1.56
N ASP A 5 -10.06 5.84 -0.36
CA ASP A 5 -9.38 5.47 0.87
C ASP A 5 -10.17 4.48 1.73
N VAL A 6 -9.45 3.73 2.52
CA VAL A 6 -9.99 2.93 3.64
C VAL A 6 -9.24 3.33 4.90
N ASN A 7 -9.95 3.95 5.84
CA ASN A 7 -9.36 4.32 7.11
C ASN A 7 -8.81 3.08 7.84
N GLY A 8 -7.58 3.16 8.31
CA GLY A 8 -6.87 2.06 8.97
C GLY A 8 -6.17 1.08 8.02
N ALA A 9 -6.42 1.11 6.71
CA ALA A 9 -5.69 0.28 5.75
C ALA A 9 -4.26 0.81 5.53
N PRO A 10 -3.24 -0.08 5.50
CA PRO A 10 -1.84 0.35 5.44
C PRO A 10 -1.43 0.91 4.08
N SER A 11 -1.96 0.40 2.98
CA SER A 11 -1.61 0.87 1.63
C SER A 11 -2.09 2.31 1.37
N PRO A 12 -3.37 2.68 1.59
CA PRO A 12 -3.81 4.06 1.51
C PRO A 12 -3.08 4.99 2.48
N ARG A 13 -2.71 4.50 3.68
CA ARG A 13 -1.99 5.31 4.68
C ARG A 13 -0.69 5.89 4.13
N ARG A 14 0.04 5.15 3.31
CA ARG A 14 1.27 5.64 2.67
C ARG A 14 1.00 6.85 1.78
N VAL A 15 -0.05 6.79 0.97
CA VAL A 15 -0.45 7.90 0.10
C VAL A 15 -0.94 9.11 0.91
N ARG A 16 -1.72 8.88 1.97
CA ARG A 16 -2.14 9.97 2.89
C ARG A 16 -0.95 10.71 3.48
N ILE A 17 0.09 9.99 3.91
CA ILE A 17 1.31 10.61 4.43
C ILE A 17 1.93 11.52 3.38
N VAL A 18 2.11 11.05 2.14
CA VAL A 18 2.68 11.86 1.05
C VAL A 18 1.81 13.08 0.74
N LEU A 19 0.48 12.93 0.67
CA LEU A 19 -0.45 14.04 0.43
C LEU A 19 -0.33 15.12 1.52
N VAL A 20 -0.25 14.71 2.79
CA VAL A 20 -0.13 15.61 3.93
C VAL A 20 1.24 16.31 3.96
N GLU A 21 2.32 15.55 3.81
CA GLU A 21 3.70 16.10 3.83
C GLU A 21 3.93 17.12 2.71
N LYS A 22 3.27 16.94 1.57
CA LYS A 22 3.33 17.86 0.43
C LYS A 22 2.30 19.00 0.48
N GLY A 23 1.40 19.00 1.48
CA GLY A 23 0.35 20.02 1.60
C GLY A 23 -0.64 20.04 0.44
N ILE A 24 -0.89 18.90 -0.19
CA ILE A 24 -1.77 18.78 -1.35
C ILE A 24 -3.22 18.72 -0.90
N GLU A 25 -4.08 19.56 -1.50
CA GLU A 25 -5.53 19.49 -1.29
C GLU A 25 -6.16 18.38 -2.16
N TYR A 26 -7.03 17.59 -1.56
CA TYR A 26 -7.72 16.48 -2.23
C TYR A 26 -9.07 16.18 -1.57
N GLU A 27 -9.96 15.58 -2.34
CA GLU A 27 -11.22 15.04 -1.85
C GLU A 27 -11.02 13.58 -1.42
N THR A 28 -11.35 13.25 -0.17
CA THR A 28 -11.35 11.85 0.29
C THR A 28 -12.68 11.19 -0.02
N VAL A 29 -12.62 10.06 -0.73
CA VAL A 29 -13.77 9.19 -1.00
C VAL A 29 -13.59 7.89 -0.20
N PRO A 30 -14.34 7.69 0.88
CA PRO A 30 -14.23 6.47 1.68
C PRO A 30 -14.78 5.26 0.92
N VAL A 31 -14.05 4.15 0.95
CA VAL A 31 -14.47 2.87 0.34
C VAL A 31 -14.87 1.89 1.44
N ASP A 32 -16.14 1.48 1.45
CA ASP A 32 -16.68 0.55 2.44
C ASP A 32 -16.30 -0.90 2.11
N THR A 33 -15.06 -1.26 2.42
CA THR A 33 -14.55 -2.63 2.16
C THR A 33 -15.21 -3.71 3.03
N PRO A 34 -15.65 -3.47 4.26
CA PRO A 34 -16.48 -4.42 5.00
C PRO A 34 -17.74 -4.85 4.25
N ASN A 35 -18.44 -3.90 3.63
CA ASN A 35 -19.62 -4.16 2.80
C ASN A 35 -19.27 -4.44 1.33
N LYS A 36 -17.99 -4.69 1.03
CA LYS A 36 -17.51 -5.09 -0.30
C LYS A 36 -17.68 -4.05 -1.41
N ALA A 37 -17.82 -2.77 -1.08
CA ALA A 37 -17.96 -1.69 -2.07
C ALA A 37 -16.82 -1.69 -3.12
N HIS A 38 -15.63 -2.15 -2.76
CA HIS A 38 -14.50 -2.32 -3.70
C HIS A 38 -14.70 -3.42 -4.75
N LEU A 39 -15.74 -4.26 -4.63
CA LEU A 39 -16.10 -5.30 -5.60
C LEU A 39 -17.31 -4.92 -6.46
N GLU A 40 -17.94 -3.77 -6.22
CA GLU A 40 -19.06 -3.27 -7.01
C GLU A 40 -18.58 -2.70 -8.36
N ALA A 41 -19.48 -2.73 -9.34
CA ALA A 41 -19.17 -2.35 -10.72
C ALA A 41 -18.56 -0.95 -10.82
N ASP A 42 -19.08 0.02 -10.08
CA ASP A 42 -18.60 1.41 -10.12
C ASP A 42 -17.15 1.53 -9.64
N PHE A 43 -16.78 0.79 -8.59
CA PHE A 43 -15.39 0.79 -8.15
C PHE A 43 -14.48 0.01 -9.09
N LEU A 44 -14.95 -1.10 -9.65
CA LEU A 44 -14.19 -1.90 -10.62
C LEU A 44 -13.89 -1.12 -11.92
N MET A 45 -14.72 -0.15 -12.28
CA MET A 45 -14.42 0.79 -13.38
C MET A 45 -13.23 1.71 -13.04
N LEU A 46 -13.02 2.06 -11.77
CA LEU A 46 -11.87 2.86 -11.32
C LEU A 46 -10.62 2.01 -11.18
N ASN A 47 -10.77 0.82 -10.61
CA ASN A 47 -9.68 -0.12 -10.40
C ASN A 47 -10.15 -1.59 -10.52
N PRO A 48 -9.93 -2.24 -11.66
CA PRO A 48 -10.34 -3.63 -11.89
C PRO A 48 -9.64 -4.64 -10.97
N TRP A 49 -8.58 -4.25 -10.27
CA TRP A 49 -7.91 -5.09 -9.27
C TRP A 49 -8.65 -5.11 -7.92
N ALA A 50 -9.72 -4.30 -7.76
CA ALA A 50 -10.50 -4.24 -6.51
C ALA A 50 -9.65 -3.96 -5.27
N THR A 51 -8.68 -3.07 -5.37
CA THR A 51 -7.77 -2.70 -4.29
C THR A 51 -7.80 -1.20 -4.03
N VAL A 52 -7.43 -0.80 -2.82
CA VAL A 52 -7.18 0.59 -2.44
C VAL A 52 -5.71 0.77 -2.08
N PRO A 53 -5.13 1.95 -2.31
CA PRO A 53 -5.75 3.20 -2.74
C PRO A 53 -6.01 3.29 -4.24
N VAL A 54 -6.85 4.27 -4.62
CA VAL A 54 -6.93 4.79 -5.99
C VAL A 54 -6.87 6.31 -5.92
N LEU A 55 -6.07 6.90 -6.78
CA LEU A 55 -6.00 8.33 -6.99
C LEU A 55 -6.64 8.65 -8.34
N GLN A 56 -7.77 9.38 -8.33
CA GLN A 56 -8.43 9.83 -9.55
C GLN A 56 -8.10 11.29 -9.81
N LEU A 57 -7.50 11.55 -10.95
CA LEU A 57 -7.11 12.89 -11.39
C LEU A 57 -8.33 13.65 -11.94
N ASP A 58 -8.18 14.96 -12.17
CA ASP A 58 -9.26 15.82 -12.63
C ASP A 58 -9.71 15.52 -14.08
N ASP A 59 -8.84 14.90 -14.86
CA ASP A 59 -9.14 14.41 -16.21
C ASP A 59 -9.81 13.02 -16.23
N GLY A 60 -10.06 12.43 -15.04
CA GLY A 60 -10.66 11.12 -14.87
C GLY A 60 -9.66 9.95 -14.86
N THR A 61 -8.38 10.18 -15.12
CA THR A 61 -7.34 9.13 -15.04
C THR A 61 -7.27 8.57 -13.63
N CYS A 62 -7.28 7.24 -13.51
CA CYS A 62 -7.15 6.54 -12.22
C CYS A 62 -5.78 5.89 -12.11
N ILE A 63 -5.08 6.19 -11.03
CA ILE A 63 -3.80 5.58 -10.66
C ILE A 63 -4.04 4.71 -9.42
N SER A 64 -3.84 3.42 -9.54
CA SER A 64 -3.85 2.46 -8.43
C SER A 64 -2.43 2.07 -8.02
N GLU A 65 -2.30 1.32 -6.93
CA GLU A 65 -1.08 0.96 -6.25
C GLU A 65 -0.44 2.14 -5.47
N ALA A 66 -0.24 1.93 -4.17
CA ALA A 66 0.25 3.00 -3.28
C ALA A 66 1.56 3.63 -3.77
N ILE A 67 2.50 2.82 -4.25
CA ILE A 67 3.79 3.32 -4.75
C ILE A 67 3.61 4.13 -6.03
N ALA A 68 2.73 3.71 -6.95
CA ALA A 68 2.45 4.46 -8.18
C ALA A 68 1.79 5.82 -7.86
N CYS A 69 0.80 5.83 -6.94
CA CYS A 69 0.21 7.08 -6.45
C CYS A 69 1.27 8.02 -5.85
N CYS A 70 2.15 7.50 -4.97
CA CYS A 70 3.22 8.29 -4.36
C CYS A 70 4.21 8.83 -5.40
N ARG A 71 4.59 8.03 -6.40
CA ARG A 71 5.48 8.47 -7.49
C ARG A 71 4.85 9.58 -8.33
N TYR A 72 3.57 9.42 -8.68
CA TYR A 72 2.85 10.49 -9.38
C TYR A 72 2.85 11.79 -8.56
N LEU A 73 2.53 11.71 -7.26
CA LEU A 73 2.49 12.88 -6.39
C LEU A 73 3.88 13.53 -6.23
N GLU A 74 4.95 12.75 -6.20
CA GLU A 74 6.32 13.27 -6.14
C GLU A 74 6.69 14.06 -7.39
N GLU A 75 6.36 13.55 -8.58
CA GLU A 75 6.67 14.21 -9.84
C GLU A 75 5.76 15.43 -10.10
N ALA A 76 4.47 15.35 -9.76
CA ALA A 76 3.51 16.43 -9.95
C ALA A 76 3.72 17.57 -8.95
N TYR A 77 4.20 17.27 -7.75
CA TYR A 77 4.44 18.19 -6.64
C TYR A 77 5.84 17.94 -6.06
N PRO A 78 6.90 18.41 -6.72
CA PRO A 78 8.28 18.02 -6.38
C PRO A 78 8.75 18.51 -4.99
N GLU A 79 8.11 19.53 -4.41
CA GLU A 79 8.50 20.05 -3.11
C GLU A 79 7.48 19.74 -2.00
N PRO A 80 7.93 19.35 -0.80
CA PRO A 80 9.28 18.92 -0.48
C PRO A 80 9.61 17.57 -1.12
N PRO A 81 10.89 17.31 -1.50
CA PRO A 81 11.28 16.04 -2.12
C PRO A 81 11.30 14.92 -1.08
N LEU A 82 10.40 13.95 -1.22
CA LEU A 82 10.27 12.80 -0.31
C LEU A 82 10.97 11.55 -0.85
N PHE A 83 11.18 11.46 -2.17
CA PHE A 83 11.74 10.29 -2.85
C PHE A 83 13.17 10.52 -3.39
N GLY A 84 13.86 11.54 -2.85
CA GLY A 84 15.25 11.84 -3.14
C GLY A 84 15.45 12.91 -4.23
N LYS A 85 16.50 13.72 -4.04
CA LYS A 85 16.83 14.88 -4.87
C LYS A 85 17.68 14.56 -6.10
N ASN A 86 18.42 13.46 -6.04
CA ASN A 86 19.34 13.03 -7.10
C ASN A 86 19.23 11.51 -7.36
N SER A 87 19.87 11.04 -8.41
CA SER A 87 19.79 9.65 -8.81
C SER A 87 20.26 8.65 -7.74
N LYS A 88 21.28 9.01 -6.95
CA LYS A 88 21.79 8.17 -5.86
C LYS A 88 20.75 8.03 -4.75
N GLU A 89 20.19 9.15 -4.28
CA GLU A 89 19.16 9.16 -3.25
C GLU A 89 17.91 8.42 -3.72
N LYS A 90 17.43 8.72 -4.93
CA LYS A 90 16.29 8.02 -5.55
C LYS A 90 16.49 6.51 -5.61
N GLY A 91 17.70 6.06 -5.97
CA GLY A 91 18.06 4.64 -6.00
C GLY A 91 18.04 4.00 -4.61
N ILE A 92 18.62 4.67 -3.61
CA ILE A 92 18.65 4.17 -2.22
C ILE A 92 17.23 4.10 -1.64
N ILE A 93 16.42 5.13 -1.81
CA ILE A 93 15.04 5.16 -1.32
C ILE A 93 14.22 4.06 -2.00
N SER A 94 14.30 3.92 -3.31
CA SER A 94 13.58 2.87 -4.04
C SER A 94 13.99 1.46 -3.60
N MET A 95 15.27 1.23 -3.30
CA MET A 95 15.74 -0.03 -2.73
C MET A 95 15.07 -0.31 -1.38
N TRP A 96 15.00 0.69 -0.50
CA TRP A 96 14.35 0.54 0.81
C TRP A 96 12.84 0.39 0.70
N GLU A 97 12.17 1.13 -0.20
CA GLU A 97 10.75 0.93 -0.48
C GLU A 97 10.46 -0.53 -0.84
N HIS A 98 11.25 -1.10 -1.75
CA HIS A 98 11.07 -2.49 -2.17
C HIS A 98 11.27 -3.47 -1.01
N ARG A 99 12.30 -3.28 -0.19
CA ARG A 99 12.52 -4.12 1.00
C ARG A 99 11.39 -4.00 2.02
N MET A 100 10.95 -2.78 2.31
CA MET A 100 9.81 -2.53 3.22
C MET A 100 8.53 -3.16 2.71
N GLU A 101 8.29 -3.12 1.39
CA GLU A 101 7.14 -3.76 0.77
C GLU A 101 7.26 -5.29 0.83
N TRP A 102 8.36 -5.83 0.34
CA TRP A 102 8.52 -7.27 0.14
C TRP A 102 8.74 -8.03 1.45
N ASP A 103 9.68 -7.59 2.28
CA ASP A 103 10.07 -8.29 3.50
C ASP A 103 9.28 -7.82 4.72
N GLY A 104 8.81 -6.59 4.72
CA GLY A 104 7.97 -6.02 5.77
C GLY A 104 6.49 -6.24 5.51
N PHE A 105 5.90 -5.44 4.64
CA PHE A 105 4.45 -5.37 4.43
C PHE A 105 3.85 -6.71 3.94
N LEU A 106 4.43 -7.31 2.90
CA LEU A 106 3.90 -8.58 2.36
C LEU A 106 4.08 -9.74 3.34
N ALA A 107 5.12 -9.74 4.17
CA ALA A 107 5.29 -10.74 5.22
C ALA A 107 4.20 -10.62 6.30
N VAL A 108 3.83 -9.40 6.70
CA VAL A 108 2.70 -9.14 7.61
C VAL A 108 1.38 -9.55 6.96
N ALA A 109 1.16 -9.20 5.70
CA ALA A 109 -0.04 -9.57 4.96
C ALA A 109 -0.16 -11.11 4.83
N GLU A 110 0.95 -11.80 4.55
CA GLU A 110 1.01 -13.26 4.50
C GLU A 110 0.57 -13.90 5.82
N TYR A 111 1.07 -13.38 6.94
CA TYR A 111 0.65 -13.86 8.27
C TYR A 111 -0.83 -13.56 8.53
N LEU A 112 -1.24 -12.30 8.45
CA LEU A 112 -2.59 -11.87 8.84
C LEU A 112 -3.68 -12.51 7.98
N ARG A 113 -3.49 -12.50 6.64
CA ARG A 113 -4.49 -13.02 5.72
C ARG A 113 -4.69 -14.52 5.81
N ASN A 114 -3.64 -15.25 6.21
CA ASN A 114 -3.70 -16.71 6.37
C ASN A 114 -4.03 -17.14 7.81
N THR A 115 -4.26 -16.20 8.75
CA THR A 115 -4.57 -16.51 10.16
C THR A 115 -5.94 -16.01 10.57
N ILE A 116 -6.34 -14.80 10.14
CA ILE A 116 -7.53 -14.13 10.65
C ILE A 116 -8.80 -14.75 10.05
N GLU A 117 -9.71 -15.21 10.89
CA GLU A 117 -10.96 -15.89 10.48
C GLU A 117 -11.82 -15.04 9.53
N ARG A 118 -11.94 -13.74 9.77
CA ARG A 118 -12.70 -12.83 8.89
C ARG A 118 -12.14 -12.72 7.46
N MET A 119 -10.92 -13.23 7.23
CA MET A 119 -10.26 -13.27 5.92
C MET A 119 -10.33 -14.66 5.27
N ARG A 120 -11.15 -15.56 5.80
CA ARG A 120 -11.37 -16.88 5.17
C ARG A 120 -11.85 -16.69 3.72
N GLY A 121 -11.25 -17.42 2.78
CA GLY A 121 -11.47 -17.27 1.34
C GLY A 121 -10.86 -16.00 0.74
N ARG A 122 -10.12 -15.20 1.53
CA ARG A 122 -9.49 -13.93 1.13
C ARG A 122 -8.00 -13.94 1.47
N GLY A 123 -7.33 -15.05 1.27
CA GLY A 123 -5.89 -15.21 1.49
C GLY A 123 -5.03 -14.21 0.69
N LEU A 124 -5.54 -13.73 -0.44
CA LEU A 124 -4.99 -12.58 -1.19
C LEU A 124 -6.04 -11.49 -1.37
N THR A 125 -5.59 -10.29 -1.75
CA THR A 125 -6.45 -9.18 -2.19
C THR A 125 -6.91 -9.39 -3.64
N GLY A 126 -7.92 -8.64 -4.06
CA GLY A 126 -8.39 -8.64 -5.45
C GLY A 126 -9.76 -9.28 -5.62
N VAL A 127 -10.16 -9.49 -6.87
CA VAL A 127 -11.49 -9.99 -7.26
C VAL A 127 -11.64 -11.51 -7.08
N VAL A 128 -10.53 -12.25 -7.12
CA VAL A 128 -10.52 -13.71 -6.99
C VAL A 128 -10.37 -14.11 -5.52
N ASN A 129 -11.17 -15.08 -5.11
CA ASN A 129 -11.06 -15.66 -3.77
C ASN A 129 -9.97 -16.73 -3.74
N PHE A 130 -9.10 -16.65 -2.74
CA PHE A 130 -8.07 -17.64 -2.46
C PHE A 130 -8.20 -18.12 -1.03
N ASP A 131 -8.13 -19.42 -0.82
CA ASP A 131 -8.18 -20.00 0.50
C ASP A 131 -6.93 -19.65 1.33
N GLN A 132 -7.11 -19.66 2.65
CA GLN A 132 -6.01 -19.51 3.58
C GLN A 132 -5.11 -20.75 3.57
N ILE A 133 -3.81 -20.51 3.67
CA ILE A 133 -2.77 -21.55 3.70
C ILE A 133 -1.99 -21.40 5.01
N PRO A 134 -2.23 -22.23 6.05
CA PRO A 134 -1.59 -22.10 7.36
C PRO A 134 -0.05 -22.08 7.31
N ALA A 135 0.55 -22.83 6.39
CA ALA A 135 1.99 -22.83 6.22
C ALA A 135 2.56 -21.45 5.79
N LEU A 136 1.78 -20.66 5.04
CA LEU A 136 2.14 -19.29 4.69
C LEU A 136 2.08 -18.37 5.92
N ALA A 137 1.13 -18.58 6.82
CA ALA A 137 1.06 -17.84 8.08
C ALA A 137 2.33 -18.04 8.92
N GLU A 138 2.78 -19.29 9.06
CA GLU A 138 4.02 -19.60 9.78
C GLU A 138 5.26 -19.00 9.12
N ARG A 139 5.34 -19.03 7.80
CA ARG A 139 6.42 -18.40 7.05
C ARG A 139 6.38 -16.88 7.22
N GLY A 140 5.22 -16.26 7.09
CA GLY A 140 5.03 -14.82 7.26
C GLY A 140 5.49 -14.33 8.63
N LYS A 141 5.09 -15.04 9.70
CA LYS A 141 5.54 -14.74 11.07
C LYS A 141 7.06 -14.73 11.22
N LYS A 142 7.74 -15.73 10.67
CA LYS A 142 9.21 -15.82 10.70
C LYS A 142 9.87 -14.70 9.89
N ARG A 143 9.31 -14.36 8.72
CA ARG A 143 9.79 -13.27 7.87
C ARG A 143 9.68 -11.92 8.59
N VAL A 144 8.56 -11.64 9.24
CA VAL A 144 8.36 -10.41 10.03
C VAL A 144 9.42 -10.27 11.12
N ALA A 145 9.65 -11.32 11.93
CA ALA A 145 10.65 -11.29 12.98
C ALA A 145 12.06 -11.06 12.43
N HIS A 146 12.43 -11.75 11.37
CA HIS A 146 13.72 -11.57 10.70
C HIS A 146 13.92 -10.14 10.17
N PHE A 147 12.90 -9.61 9.51
CA PHE A 147 12.96 -8.26 8.94
C PHE A 147 13.08 -7.18 10.02
N HIS A 148 12.38 -7.31 11.16
CA HIS A 148 12.52 -6.39 12.29
C HIS A 148 13.94 -6.39 12.85
N ASN A 149 14.56 -7.57 13.00
CA ASN A 149 15.95 -7.66 13.47
C ASN A 149 16.92 -6.93 12.50
N LEU A 150 16.75 -7.12 11.18
CA LEU A 150 17.56 -6.41 10.19
C LEU A 150 17.37 -4.89 10.23
N LEU A 151 16.13 -4.43 10.48
CA LEU A 151 15.87 -3.00 10.65
C LEU A 151 16.51 -2.44 11.91
N ASP A 152 16.42 -3.15 13.03
CA ASP A 152 17.01 -2.77 14.31
C ASP A 152 18.53 -2.61 14.19
N GLU A 153 19.20 -3.61 13.60
CA GLU A 153 20.64 -3.54 13.31
C GLU A 153 20.98 -2.32 12.45
N ARG A 154 20.20 -2.09 11.37
CA ARG A 154 20.43 -0.97 10.46
C ARG A 154 20.27 0.38 11.13
N LEU A 155 19.22 0.54 11.95
CA LEU A 155 18.93 1.79 12.65
C LEU A 155 19.89 2.04 13.82
N GLY A 156 20.41 0.98 14.44
CA GLY A 156 21.43 1.09 15.48
C GLY A 156 22.80 1.59 14.98
N HIS A 157 23.02 1.58 13.65
CA HIS A 157 24.26 2.04 13.01
C HIS A 157 24.09 3.34 12.20
N SER A 158 22.93 4.05 12.32
CA SER A 158 22.62 5.27 11.56
C SER A 158 22.68 6.55 12.38
#